data_09add9aea254075ce3551e4edbca0d9e
#
_entry.id   09add9aea254075ce3551e4edbca0d9e
#
_cell.length_a   1.000
_cell.length_b   1.000
_cell.length_c   1.000
_cell.angle_alpha   90.00
_cell.angle_beta   90.00
_cell.angle_gamma   90.00
#
_symmetry.space_group_name_H-M   'P 1'
#
loop_
_entity.id
_entity.type
_entity.pdbx_description
1 polymer ?
#
loop_
_entity_poly.entity_id
_entity_poly.type
_entity_poly.pdbx_seq_one_letter_code
_entity_poly.pdbx_strand_id
1 'polypeptide(L)'
;INRDSLEIEYSYHITDTLGQLVPQTDTLLMVPKLPFEKRQKMLEKEMEKWQKQQDKLKKKGEEYDSVWTPKPLDIKVTAPSSLTPENYLYFKMPVPLARCDTSMIHLQAKVDTLWVPQKFDWQQMPQSILNYRLEAVWTPGTEYQLEVDSAAFESIYGIVNDKMKSSLKCKSEEEFGTLVVKIAGLPDSTSAIVQLLDKQDGVVKEAKTQSDGSAEFYWLSEGKFYLRAFIDRNGNGIWDAGDFYQALQPEEMYYLPKVIEIKANWDITTEWNLTQARLDRQKPLEITKQKPEKEKQLKNRNKTRAEQLGIPFDKIPSEVRTAATR
;
A
#
# COMPACT_ATOMS: atom_id res chain seq x y z
N ILE A 1 17.50 7.07 24.27
CA ILE A 1 18.83 6.70 23.79
C ILE A 1 19.63 7.99 23.77
N ASN A 2 20.62 8.08 24.65
CA ASN A 2 21.48 9.27 24.78
C ASN A 2 22.69 9.24 23.81
N ARG A 3 22.58 8.50 22.70
CA ARG A 3 23.62 8.45 21.67
C ARG A 3 23.23 9.32 20.48
N ASP A 4 24.16 10.11 20.01
CA ASP A 4 23.95 11.01 18.89
C ASP A 4 24.13 10.31 17.52
N SER A 5 24.54 9.04 17.52
CA SER A 5 24.71 8.23 16.32
C SER A 5 24.56 6.73 16.61
N LEU A 6 24.11 6.00 15.61
CA LEU A 6 24.10 4.55 15.58
C LEU A 6 24.93 4.12 14.36
N GLU A 7 25.95 3.31 14.61
CA GLU A 7 26.78 2.72 13.59
C GLU A 7 26.27 1.31 13.28
N ILE A 8 26.00 1.05 12.01
CA ILE A 8 25.50 -0.24 11.51
C ILE A 8 26.53 -0.74 10.50
N GLU A 9 27.16 -1.85 10.79
CA GLU A 9 28.03 -2.57 9.87
C GLU A 9 27.19 -3.63 9.13
N TYR A 10 27.31 -3.67 7.81
CA TYR A 10 26.62 -4.66 6.97
C TYR A 10 27.52 -5.14 5.84
N SER A 11 27.38 -6.43 5.52
CA SER A 11 28.17 -7.08 4.47
C SER A 11 27.28 -7.48 3.31
N TYR A 12 27.78 -7.27 2.11
CA TYR A 12 27.12 -7.63 0.86
C TYR A 12 28.14 -8.07 -0.18
N HIS A 13 27.68 -8.67 -1.28
CA HIS A 13 28.58 -9.09 -2.35
C HIS A 13 28.56 -8.09 -3.50
N ILE A 14 29.73 -7.73 -3.98
CA ILE A 14 29.94 -6.93 -5.19
C ILE A 14 30.67 -7.76 -6.24
N THR A 15 30.47 -7.40 -7.50
CA THR A 15 31.22 -7.99 -8.61
C THR A 15 32.53 -7.26 -8.76
N ASP A 16 33.65 -7.99 -8.71
CA ASP A 16 34.98 -7.45 -8.94
C ASP A 16 35.26 -7.21 -10.44
N THR A 17 36.46 -6.73 -10.78
CA THR A 17 36.87 -6.46 -12.16
C THR A 17 37.01 -7.73 -13.01
N LEU A 18 37.04 -8.91 -12.40
CA LEU A 18 37.08 -10.23 -13.05
C LEU A 18 35.73 -10.87 -13.18
N GLY A 19 34.66 -10.19 -12.74
CA GLY A 19 33.30 -10.73 -12.76
C GLY A 19 32.98 -11.71 -11.61
N GLN A 20 33.81 -11.79 -10.57
CA GLN A 20 33.59 -12.64 -9.41
C GLN A 20 32.88 -11.86 -8.29
N LEU A 21 32.00 -12.54 -7.57
CA LEU A 21 31.33 -11.98 -6.40
C LEU A 21 32.26 -12.06 -5.19
N VAL A 22 32.65 -10.89 -4.69
CA VAL A 22 33.49 -10.75 -3.50
C VAL A 22 32.72 -10.06 -2.38
N PRO A 23 32.88 -10.50 -1.12
CA PRO A 23 32.23 -9.84 0.01
C PRO A 23 32.83 -8.47 0.26
N GLN A 24 31.97 -7.48 0.41
CA GLN A 24 32.33 -6.13 0.86
C GLN A 24 31.58 -5.80 2.13
N THR A 25 32.25 -5.14 3.06
CA THR A 25 31.65 -4.66 4.30
C THR A 25 31.69 -3.15 4.32
N ASP A 26 30.54 -2.53 4.53
CA ASP A 26 30.40 -1.08 4.66
C ASP A 26 29.78 -0.73 6.01
N THR A 27 30.07 0.49 6.46
CA THR A 27 29.54 1.03 7.71
C THR A 27 28.59 2.18 7.43
N LEU A 28 27.35 2.07 7.87
CA LEU A 28 26.34 3.12 7.81
C LEU A 28 26.24 3.84 9.14
N LEU A 29 26.55 5.14 9.16
CA LEU A 29 26.35 6.00 10.32
C LEU A 29 24.96 6.63 10.27
N MET A 30 24.06 6.18 11.14
CA MET A 30 22.73 6.77 11.31
C MET A 30 22.78 7.84 12.40
N VAL A 31 22.46 9.07 12.03
CA VAL A 31 22.33 10.20 12.96
C VAL A 31 20.86 10.62 13.09
N PRO A 32 20.41 11.01 14.29
CA PRO A 32 19.04 11.50 14.44
C PRO A 32 18.84 12.78 13.63
N LYS A 33 17.68 12.92 13.00
CA LYS A 33 17.31 14.11 12.21
C LYS A 33 17.47 15.42 12.99
N LEU A 34 17.27 15.35 14.31
CA LEU A 34 17.47 16.45 15.23
C LEU A 34 18.48 16.01 16.31
N PRO A 35 19.64 16.67 16.43
CA PRO A 35 20.61 16.45 17.51
C PRO A 35 19.96 16.55 18.90
N PHE A 36 20.51 15.83 19.87
CA PHE A 36 19.98 15.77 21.24
C PHE A 36 19.79 17.16 21.86
N GLU A 37 20.78 18.04 21.72
CA GLU A 37 20.71 19.42 22.23
C GLU A 37 19.54 20.24 21.63
N LYS A 38 19.29 20.06 20.31
CA LYS A 38 18.15 20.73 19.66
C LYS A 38 16.82 20.19 20.18
N ARG A 39 16.73 18.88 20.43
CA ARG A 39 15.52 18.27 21.02
C ARG A 39 15.27 18.81 22.43
N GLN A 40 16.31 18.91 23.27
CA GLN A 40 16.18 19.49 24.61
C GLN A 40 15.72 20.94 24.57
N LYS A 41 16.36 21.78 23.74
CA LYS A 41 15.94 23.19 23.58
C LYS A 41 14.50 23.34 23.06
N MET A 42 14.03 22.40 22.23
CA MET A 42 12.63 22.41 21.81
C MET A 42 11.69 22.06 22.95
N LEU A 43 12.05 21.06 23.75
CA LEU A 43 11.28 20.65 24.93
C LEU A 43 11.20 21.78 25.98
N GLU A 44 12.32 22.40 26.29
CA GLU A 44 12.39 23.57 27.21
C GLU A 44 11.50 24.70 26.72
N LYS A 45 11.52 25.02 25.42
CA LYS A 45 10.65 26.05 24.84
C LYS A 45 9.16 25.69 24.92
N GLU A 46 8.83 24.39 24.76
CA GLU A 46 7.45 23.91 24.91
C GLU A 46 6.99 24.05 26.38
N MET A 47 7.84 23.63 27.31
CA MET A 47 7.57 23.78 28.75
C MET A 47 7.39 25.26 29.15
N GLU A 48 8.26 26.16 28.68
CA GLU A 48 8.12 27.61 28.94
C GLU A 48 6.82 28.20 28.36
N LYS A 49 6.44 27.76 27.13
CA LYS A 49 5.17 28.21 26.53
C LYS A 49 3.98 27.72 27.32
N TRP A 50 4.00 26.47 27.74
CA TRP A 50 2.95 25.89 28.57
C TRP A 50 2.86 26.64 29.90
N GLN A 51 3.96 26.87 30.60
CA GLN A 51 3.99 27.58 31.87
C GLN A 51 3.43 29.00 31.76
N LYS A 52 3.82 29.73 30.70
CA LYS A 52 3.25 31.06 30.41
C LYS A 52 1.75 31.02 30.14
N GLN A 53 1.27 29.93 29.54
CA GLN A 53 -0.17 29.74 29.32
C GLN A 53 -0.91 29.44 30.62
N GLN A 54 -0.38 28.54 31.46
CA GLN A 54 -0.97 28.22 32.76
C GLN A 54 -0.98 29.43 33.70
N ASP A 55 0.08 30.24 33.73
CA ASP A 55 0.14 31.49 34.50
C ASP A 55 -0.92 32.50 34.05
N LYS A 56 -1.24 32.54 32.76
CA LYS A 56 -2.31 33.40 32.24
C LYS A 56 -3.70 32.92 32.71
N LEU A 57 -3.95 31.58 32.65
CA LEU A 57 -5.21 30.99 33.13
C LEU A 57 -5.38 31.24 34.63
N LYS A 58 -4.33 31.02 35.42
CA LYS A 58 -4.32 31.29 36.85
C LYS A 58 -4.63 32.75 37.15
N LYS A 59 -4.06 33.72 36.41
CA LYS A 59 -4.33 35.14 36.56
C LYS A 59 -5.78 35.53 36.24
N LYS A 60 -6.42 34.79 35.36
CA LYS A 60 -7.83 34.99 34.97
C LYS A 60 -8.82 34.29 35.90
N GLY A 61 -8.35 33.46 36.83
CA GLY A 61 -9.21 32.64 37.69
C GLY A 61 -9.84 31.45 36.98
N GLU A 62 -9.28 31.04 35.82
CA GLU A 62 -9.69 29.87 35.06
C GLU A 62 -8.97 28.61 35.59
N GLU A 63 -9.50 27.41 35.32
CA GLU A 63 -8.82 26.17 35.66
C GLU A 63 -7.46 26.07 34.98
N TYR A 64 -6.43 25.68 35.72
CA TYR A 64 -5.07 25.56 35.25
C TYR A 64 -4.42 24.28 35.76
N ASP A 65 -3.53 23.72 34.95
CA ASP A 65 -2.73 22.55 35.32
C ASP A 65 -1.45 22.98 36.04
N SER A 66 -1.13 22.28 37.14
CA SER A 66 0.08 22.54 37.92
C SER A 66 1.29 21.72 37.50
N VAL A 67 1.05 20.66 36.72
CA VAL A 67 2.09 19.71 36.28
C VAL A 67 2.12 19.67 34.77
N TRP A 68 3.30 19.88 34.19
CA TRP A 68 3.49 19.70 32.75
C TRP A 68 3.45 18.23 32.39
N THR A 69 2.60 17.91 31.43
CA THR A 69 2.52 16.56 30.84
C THR A 69 3.01 16.61 29.40
N PRO A 70 3.80 15.62 28.94
CA PRO A 70 4.18 15.55 27.53
C PRO A 70 2.93 15.41 26.67
N LYS A 71 3.04 15.85 25.42
CA LYS A 71 1.95 15.66 24.45
C LYS A 71 1.55 14.19 24.38
N PRO A 72 0.26 13.89 24.38
CA PRO A 72 -0.23 12.53 24.28
C PRO A 72 0.20 11.88 22.96
N LEU A 73 0.10 10.55 22.89
CA LEU A 73 0.37 9.82 21.67
C LEU A 73 -0.60 10.22 20.56
N ASP A 74 -0.06 10.75 19.47
CA ASP A 74 -0.84 11.07 18.26
C ASP A 74 -1.01 9.78 17.41
N ILE A 75 -2.06 9.03 17.72
CA ILE A 75 -2.37 7.76 17.07
C ILE A 75 -3.18 8.03 15.82
N LYS A 76 -2.67 7.58 14.67
CA LYS A 76 -3.40 7.68 13.42
C LYS A 76 -4.23 6.43 13.19
N VAL A 77 -5.54 6.58 13.26
CA VAL A 77 -6.49 5.54 12.86
C VAL A 77 -6.84 5.76 11.40
N THR A 78 -6.55 4.78 10.58
CA THR A 78 -6.91 4.78 9.17
C THR A 78 -8.02 3.78 8.94
N ALA A 79 -9.21 4.29 8.66
CA ALA A 79 -10.30 3.50 8.11
C ALA A 79 -10.25 3.60 6.59
N PRO A 80 -10.56 2.53 5.86
CA PRO A 80 -10.80 2.63 4.43
C PRO A 80 -11.88 3.66 4.13
N SER A 81 -11.75 4.38 3.02
CA SER A 81 -12.77 5.36 2.57
C SER A 81 -14.16 4.74 2.39
N SER A 82 -14.18 3.44 2.20
CA SER A 82 -15.37 2.60 2.11
C SER A 82 -15.13 1.36 2.96
N LEU A 83 -15.69 1.33 4.16
CA LEU A 83 -15.60 0.16 5.03
C LEU A 83 -16.44 -0.97 4.43
N THR A 84 -15.81 -2.12 4.24
CA THR A 84 -16.44 -3.35 3.74
C THR A 84 -16.37 -4.45 4.79
N PRO A 85 -17.16 -5.54 4.69
CA PRO A 85 -17.12 -6.65 5.63
C PRO A 85 -15.73 -7.30 5.81
N GLU A 86 -14.84 -7.15 4.83
CA GLU A 86 -13.49 -7.74 4.82
C GLU A 86 -12.40 -6.77 5.25
N ASN A 87 -12.75 -5.53 5.59
CA ASN A 87 -11.74 -4.53 5.94
C ASN A 87 -11.31 -4.61 7.40
N TYR A 88 -10.15 -4.06 7.65
CA TYR A 88 -9.58 -3.84 8.98
C TYR A 88 -9.45 -2.35 9.24
N LEU A 89 -9.47 -1.96 10.51
CA LEU A 89 -9.02 -0.64 10.91
C LEU A 89 -7.53 -0.72 11.22
N TYR A 90 -6.77 0.20 10.63
CA TYR A 90 -5.33 0.27 10.85
C TYR A 90 -5.00 1.37 11.84
N PHE A 91 -4.18 1.03 12.83
CA PHE A 91 -3.65 1.97 13.81
C PHE A 91 -2.16 2.10 13.57
N LYS A 92 -1.71 3.33 13.36
CA LYS A 92 -0.29 3.63 13.23
C LYS A 92 0.16 4.42 14.45
N MET A 93 1.03 3.79 15.23
CA MET A 93 1.63 4.39 16.41
C MET A 93 2.84 5.23 16.00
N PRO A 94 3.04 6.41 16.61
CA PRO A 94 4.21 7.24 16.34
C PRO A 94 5.52 6.64 16.86
N VAL A 95 5.42 5.80 17.89
CA VAL A 95 6.53 5.10 18.57
C VAL A 95 6.07 3.72 19.02
N PRO A 96 6.99 2.76 19.27
CA PRO A 96 6.62 1.44 19.78
C PRO A 96 5.87 1.53 21.12
N LEU A 97 4.90 0.62 21.30
CA LEU A 97 4.14 0.50 22.55
C LEU A 97 4.88 -0.38 23.55
N ALA A 98 4.88 0.03 24.82
CA ALA A 98 5.28 -0.80 25.95
C ALA A 98 4.07 -1.59 26.49
N ARG A 99 2.87 -0.99 26.43
CA ARG A 99 1.62 -1.59 26.88
C ARG A 99 0.47 -1.23 25.96
N CYS A 100 -0.42 -2.18 25.74
CA CYS A 100 -1.70 -2.01 25.08
C CYS A 100 -2.77 -2.71 25.91
N ASP A 101 -3.76 -1.97 26.38
CA ASP A 101 -4.90 -2.50 27.10
C ASP A 101 -6.13 -2.51 26.21
N THR A 102 -6.44 -3.68 25.64
CA THR A 102 -7.56 -3.86 24.73
C THR A 102 -8.92 -3.74 25.41
N SER A 103 -8.99 -3.88 26.73
CA SER A 103 -10.24 -3.68 27.48
C SER A 103 -10.72 -2.24 27.48
N MET A 104 -9.82 -1.29 27.20
CA MET A 104 -10.09 0.15 27.08
C MET A 104 -10.40 0.59 25.65
N ILE A 105 -10.53 -0.37 24.73
CA ILE A 105 -10.96 -0.14 23.35
C ILE A 105 -12.40 -0.62 23.22
N HIS A 106 -13.30 0.27 22.84
CA HIS A 106 -14.72 -0.01 22.75
C HIS A 106 -15.18 0.16 21.30
N LEU A 107 -15.60 -0.94 20.69
CA LEU A 107 -16.25 -0.93 19.39
C LEU A 107 -17.73 -1.18 19.60
N GLN A 108 -18.58 -0.34 19.04
CA GLN A 108 -20.02 -0.44 19.13
C GLN A 108 -20.66 -0.37 17.75
N ALA A 109 -21.66 -1.20 17.51
CA ALA A 109 -22.51 -1.16 16.33
C ALA A 109 -23.83 -0.52 16.67
N LYS A 110 -24.40 0.27 15.76
CA LYS A 110 -25.70 0.88 15.92
C LYS A 110 -26.77 -0.08 15.43
N VAL A 111 -27.60 -0.56 16.34
CA VAL A 111 -28.76 -1.39 16.05
C VAL A 111 -30.01 -0.55 16.36
N ASP A 112 -30.77 -0.19 15.33
CA ASP A 112 -31.85 0.80 15.40
C ASP A 112 -31.38 2.15 15.98
N THR A 113 -31.67 2.40 17.25
CA THR A 113 -31.28 3.64 17.97
C THR A 113 -30.25 3.41 19.07
N LEU A 114 -29.87 2.15 19.32
CA LEU A 114 -29.02 1.77 20.44
C LEU A 114 -27.60 1.40 19.95
N TRP A 115 -26.59 1.77 20.74
CA TRP A 115 -25.23 1.33 20.55
C TRP A 115 -25.00 0.01 21.30
N VAL A 116 -24.65 -1.04 20.55
CA VAL A 116 -24.44 -2.39 21.09
C VAL A 116 -22.95 -2.74 20.96
N PRO A 117 -22.30 -3.24 22.02
CA PRO A 117 -20.91 -3.64 21.97
C PRO A 117 -20.67 -4.70 20.88
N GLN A 118 -19.64 -4.50 20.06
CA GLN A 118 -19.21 -5.40 19.00
C GLN A 118 -17.87 -6.04 19.38
N LYS A 119 -17.75 -7.34 19.17
CA LYS A 119 -16.49 -8.07 19.37
C LYS A 119 -15.49 -7.69 18.26
N PHE A 120 -14.24 -7.58 18.63
CA PHE A 120 -13.14 -7.36 17.70
C PHE A 120 -11.91 -8.13 18.14
N ASP A 121 -10.98 -8.33 17.22
CA ASP A 121 -9.65 -8.86 17.46
C ASP A 121 -8.61 -7.78 17.23
N TRP A 122 -7.59 -7.73 18.08
CA TRP A 122 -6.54 -6.73 18.05
C TRP A 122 -5.20 -7.41 17.81
N GLN A 123 -4.53 -7.09 16.71
CA GLN A 123 -3.30 -7.74 16.32
C GLN A 123 -2.23 -6.74 15.90
N GLN A 124 -0.98 -6.97 16.31
CA GLN A 124 0.18 -6.29 15.77
C GLN A 124 0.49 -6.87 14.39
N MET A 125 0.81 -6.02 13.43
CA MET A 125 1.18 -6.48 12.09
C MET A 125 2.59 -7.13 12.11
N PRO A 126 2.76 -8.33 11.53
CA PRO A 126 4.03 -9.07 11.62
C PRO A 126 5.25 -8.31 11.10
N GLN A 127 5.04 -7.42 10.14
CA GLN A 127 6.12 -6.67 9.47
C GLN A 127 6.40 -5.31 10.11
N SER A 128 5.73 -4.93 11.18
CA SER A 128 5.86 -3.60 11.77
C SER A 128 5.55 -3.57 13.26
N ILE A 129 6.48 -3.04 14.02
CA ILE A 129 6.29 -2.80 15.46
C ILE A 129 5.41 -1.57 15.78
N LEU A 130 5.08 -0.78 14.76
CA LEU A 130 4.32 0.45 14.88
C LEU A 130 2.88 0.33 14.37
N ASN A 131 2.58 -0.72 13.62
CA ASN A 131 1.28 -0.87 12.98
C ASN A 131 0.49 -2.00 13.62
N TYR A 132 -0.77 -1.68 13.92
CA TYR A 132 -1.74 -2.62 14.49
C TYR A 132 -2.98 -2.63 13.62
N ARG A 133 -3.72 -3.73 13.65
CA ARG A 133 -5.03 -3.86 13.02
C ARG A 133 -6.08 -4.24 14.04
N LEU A 134 -7.26 -3.69 13.87
CA LEU A 134 -8.48 -4.10 14.54
C LEU A 134 -9.36 -4.80 13.51
N GLU A 135 -9.66 -6.04 13.78
CA GLU A 135 -10.48 -6.91 12.95
C GLU A 135 -11.84 -7.12 13.63
N ALA A 136 -12.91 -6.88 12.90
CA ALA A 136 -14.27 -7.07 13.40
C ALA A 136 -15.17 -7.52 12.26
N VAL A 137 -16.33 -8.09 12.59
CA VAL A 137 -17.35 -8.41 11.62
C VAL A 137 -18.16 -7.14 11.31
N TRP A 138 -17.96 -6.59 10.13
CA TRP A 138 -18.65 -5.38 9.69
C TRP A 138 -19.92 -5.75 8.92
N THR A 139 -21.07 -5.42 9.48
CA THR A 139 -22.36 -5.66 8.82
C THR A 139 -22.65 -4.53 7.83
N PRO A 140 -22.96 -4.85 6.56
CA PRO A 140 -23.32 -3.83 5.58
C PRO A 140 -24.46 -2.92 6.05
N GLY A 141 -24.38 -1.63 5.70
CA GLY A 141 -25.39 -0.63 6.06
C GLY A 141 -25.36 -0.15 7.51
N THR A 142 -24.48 -0.70 8.36
CA THR A 142 -24.41 -0.42 9.80
C THR A 142 -23.43 0.70 10.11
N GLU A 143 -23.80 1.57 11.04
CA GLU A 143 -22.93 2.59 11.63
C GLU A 143 -22.20 2.02 12.85
N TYR A 144 -20.93 2.34 12.97
CA TYR A 144 -20.08 1.92 14.07
C TYR A 144 -19.44 3.12 14.77
N GLN A 145 -19.17 2.95 16.04
CA GLN A 145 -18.44 3.90 16.86
C GLN A 145 -17.26 3.19 17.53
N LEU A 146 -16.08 3.69 17.26
CA LEU A 146 -14.86 3.29 17.95
C LEU A 146 -14.53 4.34 19.01
N GLU A 147 -14.37 3.91 20.24
CA GLU A 147 -13.95 4.74 21.37
C GLU A 147 -12.75 4.08 22.04
N VAL A 148 -11.70 4.83 22.26
CA VAL A 148 -10.48 4.38 22.95
C VAL A 148 -10.29 5.30 24.15
N ASP A 149 -10.25 4.74 25.34
CA ASP A 149 -10.10 5.52 26.55
C ASP A 149 -8.66 6.06 26.70
N SER A 150 -8.50 7.07 27.52
CA SER A 150 -7.19 7.61 27.86
C SER A 150 -6.33 6.55 28.55
N ALA A 151 -5.02 6.51 28.22
CA ALA A 151 -4.04 5.54 28.70
C ALA A 151 -4.29 4.07 28.29
N ALA A 152 -5.11 3.82 27.28
CA ALA A 152 -5.25 2.49 26.66
C ALA A 152 -3.92 2.02 26.02
N PHE A 153 -3.16 2.96 25.48
CA PHE A 153 -1.84 2.72 24.87
C PHE A 153 -0.77 3.49 25.63
N GLU A 154 0.31 2.83 25.97
CA GLU A 154 1.48 3.42 26.59
C GLU A 154 2.72 3.13 25.73
N SER A 155 3.46 4.18 25.39
CA SER A 155 4.70 4.04 24.63
C SER A 155 5.86 3.57 25.50
N ILE A 156 6.94 3.10 24.85
CA ILE A 156 8.21 2.80 25.53
C ILE A 156 8.84 3.98 26.28
N TYR A 157 8.31 5.18 26.07
CA TYR A 157 8.74 6.42 26.77
C TYR A 157 7.78 6.82 27.89
N GLY A 158 6.78 6.00 28.24
CA GLY A 158 5.78 6.29 29.27
C GLY A 158 4.74 7.34 28.85
N ILE A 159 4.66 7.71 27.58
CA ILE A 159 3.66 8.62 27.06
C ILE A 159 2.41 7.82 26.71
N VAL A 160 1.26 8.31 27.15
CA VAL A 160 -0.05 7.67 26.93
C VAL A 160 -0.89 8.43 25.90
N ASN A 161 -1.94 7.79 25.37
CA ASN A 161 -2.91 8.45 24.51
C ASN A 161 -3.98 9.19 25.32
N ASP A 162 -4.54 10.22 24.69
CA ASP A 162 -5.80 10.79 25.14
C ASP A 162 -7.00 9.94 24.68
N LYS A 163 -8.16 10.23 25.27
CA LYS A 163 -9.41 9.64 24.81
C LYS A 163 -9.69 10.02 23.37
N MET A 164 -9.98 9.03 22.55
CA MET A 164 -10.30 9.24 21.14
C MET A 164 -11.60 8.56 20.77
N LYS A 165 -12.32 9.19 19.84
CA LYS A 165 -13.60 8.69 19.33
C LYS A 165 -13.66 8.86 17.83
N SER A 166 -14.10 7.81 17.11
CA SER A 166 -14.25 7.81 15.67
C SER A 166 -15.56 7.15 15.28
N SER A 167 -16.28 7.76 14.35
CA SER A 167 -17.49 7.21 13.77
C SER A 167 -17.16 6.60 12.40
N LEU A 168 -17.67 5.43 12.14
CA LEU A 168 -17.42 4.64 10.95
C LEU A 168 -18.77 4.20 10.38
N LYS A 169 -18.85 4.01 9.08
CA LYS A 169 -20.03 3.47 8.41
C LYS A 169 -19.61 2.40 7.43
N CYS A 170 -20.19 1.21 7.58
CA CYS A 170 -20.11 0.19 6.55
C CYS A 170 -21.16 0.50 5.47
N LYS A 171 -20.75 0.52 4.22
CA LYS A 171 -21.68 0.72 3.11
C LYS A 171 -22.70 -0.41 3.02
N SER A 172 -23.85 -0.14 2.42
CA SER A 172 -24.87 -1.16 2.15
C SER A 172 -24.39 -2.13 1.07
N GLU A 173 -24.99 -3.32 1.01
CA GLU A 173 -24.67 -4.34 0.00
C GLU A 173 -24.84 -3.80 -1.43
N GLU A 174 -25.88 -3.00 -1.64
CA GLU A 174 -26.22 -2.41 -2.94
C GLU A 174 -25.16 -1.41 -3.46
N GLU A 175 -24.27 -0.93 -2.59
CA GLU A 175 -23.19 0.00 -2.97
C GLU A 175 -21.94 -0.73 -3.48
N PHE A 176 -21.93 -2.07 -3.49
CA PHE A 176 -20.82 -2.87 -3.94
C PHE A 176 -21.18 -3.67 -5.19
N GLY A 177 -20.16 -3.98 -5.98
CA GLY A 177 -20.24 -4.95 -7.07
C GLY A 177 -19.37 -6.16 -6.78
N THR A 178 -19.53 -7.19 -7.61
CA THR A 178 -18.70 -8.39 -7.59
C THR A 178 -18.03 -8.59 -8.94
N LEU A 179 -16.90 -9.30 -8.94
CA LEU A 179 -16.19 -9.67 -10.15
C LEU A 179 -15.74 -11.13 -10.06
N VAL A 180 -16.16 -11.93 -11.03
CA VAL A 180 -15.67 -13.29 -11.24
C VAL A 180 -14.79 -13.32 -12.48
N VAL A 181 -13.57 -13.76 -12.33
CA VAL A 181 -12.60 -13.89 -13.42
C VAL A 181 -12.41 -15.37 -13.70
N LYS A 182 -12.78 -15.84 -14.89
CA LYS A 182 -12.56 -17.21 -15.34
C LYS A 182 -11.30 -17.26 -16.19
N ILE A 183 -10.28 -17.93 -15.69
CA ILE A 183 -8.99 -18.04 -16.36
C ILE A 183 -8.93 -19.31 -17.18
N ALA A 184 -8.59 -19.15 -18.46
CA ALA A 184 -8.29 -20.25 -19.36
C ALA A 184 -6.79 -20.26 -19.71
N GLY A 185 -6.25 -21.45 -20.00
CA GLY A 185 -4.84 -21.61 -20.39
C GLY A 185 -3.88 -21.77 -19.23
N LEU A 186 -4.40 -22.07 -18.02
CA LEU A 186 -3.56 -22.49 -16.89
C LEU A 186 -3.01 -23.89 -17.18
N PRO A 187 -1.72 -24.16 -16.88
CA PRO A 187 -1.18 -25.53 -16.88
C PRO A 187 -1.92 -26.40 -15.84
N ASP A 188 -2.03 -27.69 -16.14
CA ASP A 188 -2.67 -28.66 -15.25
C ASP A 188 -2.02 -28.62 -13.86
N SER A 189 -2.85 -28.71 -12.82
CA SER A 189 -2.43 -28.72 -11.40
C SER A 189 -1.69 -27.48 -10.91
N THR A 190 -1.76 -26.36 -11.65
CA THR A 190 -1.21 -25.08 -11.19
C THR A 190 -2.31 -24.13 -10.74
N SER A 191 -1.99 -23.27 -9.78
CA SER A 191 -2.86 -22.18 -9.37
C SER A 191 -2.29 -20.85 -9.85
N ALA A 192 -3.15 -19.89 -10.10
CA ALA A 192 -2.75 -18.53 -10.34
C ALA A 192 -3.27 -17.62 -9.22
N ILE A 193 -2.50 -16.60 -8.91
CA ILE A 193 -2.95 -15.49 -8.08
C ILE A 193 -3.39 -14.38 -9.00
N VAL A 194 -4.66 -14.00 -8.90
CA VAL A 194 -5.24 -12.89 -9.66
C VAL A 194 -5.24 -11.66 -8.79
N GLN A 195 -4.68 -10.58 -9.30
CA GLN A 195 -4.59 -9.30 -8.61
C GLN A 195 -5.45 -8.26 -9.29
N LEU A 196 -6.33 -7.64 -8.53
CA LEU A 196 -7.11 -6.47 -8.95
C LEU A 196 -6.27 -5.22 -8.68
N LEU A 197 -6.03 -4.40 -9.70
CA LEU A 197 -5.15 -3.25 -9.65
C LEU A 197 -5.91 -1.94 -9.81
N ASP A 198 -5.41 -0.90 -9.16
CA ASP A 198 -5.83 0.49 -9.37
C ASP A 198 -5.14 1.14 -10.59
N LYS A 199 -5.44 2.42 -10.83
CA LYS A 199 -4.83 3.22 -11.91
C LYS A 199 -3.33 3.49 -11.72
N GLN A 200 -2.80 3.29 -10.53
CA GLN A 200 -1.39 3.45 -10.18
C GLN A 200 -0.61 2.13 -10.27
N ASP A 201 -1.21 1.06 -10.78
CA ASP A 201 -0.65 -0.30 -10.79
C ASP A 201 -0.46 -0.87 -9.37
N GLY A 202 -1.20 -0.31 -8.39
CA GLY A 202 -1.24 -0.79 -7.02
C GLY A 202 -2.25 -1.91 -6.85
N VAL A 203 -1.90 -2.93 -6.05
CA VAL A 203 -2.79 -4.05 -5.77
C VAL A 203 -3.85 -3.62 -4.77
N VAL A 204 -5.13 -3.75 -5.17
CA VAL A 204 -6.31 -3.45 -4.34
C VAL A 204 -6.79 -4.71 -3.62
N LYS A 205 -6.89 -5.81 -4.36
CA LYS A 205 -7.29 -7.13 -3.84
C LYS A 205 -6.58 -8.25 -4.61
N GLU A 206 -6.47 -9.40 -3.95
CA GLU A 206 -5.92 -10.62 -4.53
C GLU A 206 -6.89 -11.77 -4.30
N ALA A 207 -6.95 -12.68 -5.26
CA ALA A 207 -7.71 -13.92 -5.15
C ALA A 207 -6.93 -15.06 -5.79
N LYS A 208 -6.88 -16.20 -5.12
CA LYS A 208 -6.34 -17.44 -5.68
C LYS A 208 -7.39 -18.10 -6.55
N THR A 209 -6.97 -18.64 -7.70
CA THR A 209 -7.88 -19.41 -8.57
C THR A 209 -8.35 -20.68 -7.85
N GLN A 210 -9.64 -20.93 -7.97
CA GLN A 210 -10.28 -22.18 -7.53
C GLN A 210 -9.97 -23.32 -8.52
N SER A 211 -10.43 -24.52 -8.19
CA SER A 211 -10.20 -25.72 -9.02
C SER A 211 -10.83 -25.64 -10.42
N ASP A 212 -11.85 -24.80 -10.59
CA ASP A 212 -12.52 -24.54 -11.88
C ASP A 212 -11.85 -23.41 -12.69
N GLY A 213 -10.73 -22.87 -12.21
CA GLY A 213 -10.02 -21.75 -12.82
C GLY A 213 -10.66 -20.38 -12.56
N SER A 214 -11.67 -20.28 -11.69
CA SER A 214 -12.28 -19.01 -11.34
C SER A 214 -11.55 -18.32 -10.17
N ALA A 215 -11.48 -16.98 -10.21
CA ALA A 215 -11.07 -16.14 -9.12
C ALA A 215 -12.18 -15.11 -8.83
N GLU A 216 -12.58 -14.98 -7.58
CA GLU A 216 -13.73 -14.20 -7.17
C GLU A 216 -13.34 -13.03 -6.31
N PHE A 217 -13.91 -11.86 -6.59
CA PHE A 217 -13.69 -10.62 -5.86
C PHE A 217 -15.03 -10.07 -5.40
N TYR A 218 -15.19 -9.94 -4.10
CA TYR A 218 -16.38 -9.44 -3.45
C TYR A 218 -16.17 -8.05 -2.88
N TRP A 219 -17.26 -7.34 -2.59
CA TRP A 219 -17.26 -6.04 -1.93
C TRP A 219 -16.41 -5.00 -2.65
N LEU A 220 -16.52 -4.95 -3.97
CA LEU A 220 -15.81 -4.00 -4.80
C LEU A 220 -16.59 -2.69 -4.87
N SER A 221 -15.92 -1.58 -4.52
CA SER A 221 -16.48 -0.25 -4.75
C SER A 221 -16.52 0.06 -6.24
N GLU A 222 -17.46 0.91 -6.66
CA GLU A 222 -17.54 1.40 -8.04
C GLU A 222 -16.22 2.02 -8.48
N GLY A 223 -15.77 1.66 -9.68
CA GLY A 223 -14.51 2.17 -10.23
C GLY A 223 -13.99 1.39 -11.43
N LYS A 224 -12.85 1.87 -11.94
CA LYS A 224 -12.09 1.22 -13.02
C LYS A 224 -10.91 0.49 -12.45
N PHE A 225 -10.82 -0.78 -12.77
CA PHE A 225 -9.77 -1.68 -12.30
C PHE A 225 -9.07 -2.36 -13.47
N TYR A 226 -7.88 -2.85 -13.18
CA TYR A 226 -7.08 -3.64 -14.10
C TYR A 226 -6.80 -4.99 -13.47
N LEU A 227 -6.53 -6.00 -14.29
CA LEU A 227 -6.24 -7.34 -13.81
C LEU A 227 -4.81 -7.73 -14.19
N ARG A 228 -4.12 -8.31 -13.21
CA ARG A 228 -2.85 -8.97 -13.35
C ARG A 228 -2.93 -10.34 -12.71
N ALA A 229 -2.29 -11.34 -13.29
CA ALA A 229 -2.21 -12.67 -12.72
C ALA A 229 -0.78 -13.20 -12.85
N PHE A 230 -0.33 -13.98 -11.88
CA PHE A 230 0.90 -14.75 -11.98
C PHE A 230 0.62 -16.22 -11.64
N ILE A 231 1.42 -17.10 -12.25
CA ILE A 231 1.33 -18.53 -11.99
C ILE A 231 2.17 -18.84 -10.76
N ASP A 232 1.50 -19.16 -9.67
CA ASP A 232 2.11 -19.54 -8.40
C ASP A 232 2.55 -21.00 -8.46
N ARG A 233 3.80 -21.25 -8.87
CA ARG A 233 4.33 -22.60 -9.11
C ARG A 233 4.67 -23.36 -7.85
N ASN A 234 5.07 -22.66 -6.81
CA ASN A 234 5.46 -23.25 -5.53
C ASN A 234 4.36 -23.20 -4.47
N GLY A 235 3.23 -22.53 -4.76
CA GLY A 235 2.07 -22.44 -3.88
C GLY A 235 2.23 -21.52 -2.67
N ASN A 236 3.24 -20.62 -2.70
CA ASN A 236 3.51 -19.68 -1.59
C ASN A 236 2.62 -18.44 -1.58
N GLY A 237 1.88 -18.19 -2.67
CA GLY A 237 0.99 -17.04 -2.82
C GLY A 237 1.70 -15.71 -3.09
N ILE A 238 3.01 -15.72 -3.32
CA ILE A 238 3.84 -14.54 -3.57
C ILE A 238 4.54 -14.72 -4.92
N TRP A 239 4.60 -13.66 -5.71
CA TRP A 239 5.34 -13.70 -6.98
C TRP A 239 6.85 -13.81 -6.74
N ASP A 240 7.47 -14.81 -7.35
CA ASP A 240 8.90 -15.08 -7.24
C ASP A 240 9.69 -14.55 -8.46
N ALA A 241 10.72 -13.76 -8.17
CA ALA A 241 11.58 -13.15 -9.18
C ALA A 241 12.54 -14.14 -9.85
N GLY A 242 12.54 -15.41 -9.41
CA GLY A 242 13.50 -16.42 -9.84
C GLY A 242 14.81 -16.34 -9.05
N ASP A 243 15.70 -17.30 -9.33
CA ASP A 243 17.00 -17.42 -8.69
C ASP A 243 18.08 -17.71 -9.75
N PHE A 244 19.02 -16.80 -9.89
CA PHE A 244 20.11 -16.93 -10.87
C PHE A 244 21.02 -18.14 -10.57
N TYR A 245 21.33 -18.39 -9.31
CA TYR A 245 22.21 -19.48 -8.90
C TYR A 245 21.60 -20.87 -9.07
N GLN A 246 20.28 -20.94 -8.94
CA GLN A 246 19.52 -22.17 -9.14
C GLN A 246 19.00 -22.32 -10.57
N ALA A 247 19.32 -21.38 -11.44
CA ALA A 247 18.80 -21.28 -12.81
C ALA A 247 17.27 -21.30 -12.89
N LEU A 248 16.59 -20.78 -11.88
CA LEU A 248 15.13 -20.66 -11.83
C LEU A 248 14.69 -19.38 -12.53
N GLN A 249 13.76 -19.51 -13.47
CA GLN A 249 13.15 -18.36 -14.13
C GLN A 249 12.10 -17.72 -13.21
N PRO A 250 11.86 -16.38 -13.34
CA PRO A 250 10.75 -15.72 -12.67
C PRO A 250 9.42 -16.38 -12.99
N GLU A 251 8.47 -16.27 -12.08
CA GLU A 251 7.10 -16.66 -12.36
C GLU A 251 6.49 -15.78 -13.43
N GLU A 252 5.72 -16.39 -14.32
CA GLU A 252 5.12 -15.69 -15.45
C GLU A 252 3.98 -14.78 -14.97
N MET A 253 4.04 -13.52 -15.39
CA MET A 253 3.07 -12.51 -15.02
C MET A 253 2.30 -12.03 -16.26
N TYR A 254 0.99 -12.11 -16.17
CA TYR A 254 0.05 -11.78 -17.23
C TYR A 254 -0.76 -10.55 -16.87
N TYR A 255 -1.16 -9.77 -17.88
CA TYR A 255 -2.09 -8.65 -17.73
C TYR A 255 -3.30 -8.85 -18.65
N LEU A 256 -4.48 -8.51 -18.17
CA LEU A 256 -5.65 -8.39 -19.01
C LEU A 256 -5.59 -7.02 -19.74
N PRO A 257 -5.55 -6.98 -21.08
CA PRO A 257 -5.47 -5.72 -21.82
C PRO A 257 -6.71 -4.83 -21.69
N LYS A 258 -7.80 -5.37 -21.14
CA LYS A 258 -9.09 -4.69 -20.99
C LYS A 258 -9.25 -4.10 -19.59
N VAL A 259 -9.76 -2.88 -19.51
CA VAL A 259 -10.20 -2.25 -18.25
C VAL A 259 -11.52 -2.88 -17.81
N ILE A 260 -11.61 -3.19 -16.52
CA ILE A 260 -12.84 -3.67 -15.90
C ILE A 260 -13.50 -2.50 -15.18
N GLU A 261 -14.72 -2.18 -15.52
CA GLU A 261 -15.52 -1.15 -14.88
C GLU A 261 -16.52 -1.81 -13.95
N ILE A 262 -16.34 -1.63 -12.65
CA ILE A 262 -17.25 -2.13 -11.62
C ILE A 262 -18.30 -1.07 -11.35
N LYS A 263 -19.55 -1.46 -11.32
CA LYS A 263 -20.68 -0.62 -10.90
C LYS A 263 -21.32 -1.22 -9.66
N ALA A 264 -21.93 -0.35 -8.86
CA ALA A 264 -22.68 -0.74 -7.69
C ALA A 264 -23.82 -1.70 -8.08
N ASN A 265 -24.04 -2.71 -7.27
CA ASN A 265 -25.09 -3.74 -7.44
C ASN A 265 -24.96 -4.54 -8.76
N TRP A 266 -23.73 -4.68 -9.31
CA TRP A 266 -23.49 -5.46 -10.52
C TRP A 266 -22.58 -6.66 -10.23
N ASP A 267 -22.99 -7.83 -10.75
CA ASP A 267 -22.17 -9.03 -10.79
C ASP A 267 -21.57 -9.18 -12.19
N ILE A 268 -20.26 -9.02 -12.27
CA ILE A 268 -19.52 -9.03 -13.54
C ILE A 268 -18.74 -10.34 -13.66
N THR A 269 -18.88 -11.02 -14.77
CA THR A 269 -18.05 -12.18 -15.12
C THR A 269 -17.19 -11.82 -16.32
N THR A 270 -15.89 -12.08 -16.21
CA THR A 270 -14.91 -11.86 -17.29
C THR A 270 -14.15 -13.14 -17.56
N GLU A 271 -14.12 -13.53 -18.82
CA GLU A 271 -13.27 -14.63 -19.29
C GLU A 271 -11.91 -14.07 -19.71
N TRP A 272 -10.83 -14.72 -19.28
CA TRP A 272 -9.48 -14.31 -19.57
C TRP A 272 -8.61 -15.50 -19.97
N ASN A 273 -8.22 -15.53 -21.23
CA ASN A 273 -7.24 -16.49 -21.72
C ASN A 273 -5.84 -15.86 -21.63
N LEU A 274 -4.98 -16.42 -20.77
CA LEU A 274 -3.64 -15.90 -20.49
C LEU A 274 -2.72 -15.92 -21.71
N THR A 275 -2.93 -16.89 -22.61
CA THR A 275 -2.09 -17.12 -23.80
C THR A 275 -2.56 -16.38 -25.06
N GLN A 276 -3.68 -15.66 -24.98
CA GLN A 276 -4.28 -14.99 -26.15
C GLN A 276 -3.39 -13.90 -26.76
N ALA A 277 -2.59 -13.23 -25.93
CA ALA A 277 -1.70 -12.17 -26.35
C ALA A 277 -0.26 -12.44 -25.85
N ARG A 278 0.73 -11.89 -26.54
CA ARG A 278 2.13 -11.99 -26.11
C ARG A 278 2.34 -11.23 -24.80
N LEU A 279 3.14 -11.78 -23.90
CA LEU A 279 3.41 -11.21 -22.56
C LEU A 279 3.87 -9.73 -22.61
N ASP A 280 4.73 -9.40 -23.60
CA ASP A 280 5.29 -8.07 -23.79
C ASP A 280 4.26 -7.00 -24.23
N ARG A 281 3.03 -7.41 -24.62
CA ARG A 281 1.97 -6.53 -25.14
C ARG A 281 0.68 -6.57 -24.35
N GLN A 282 0.66 -7.26 -23.22
CA GLN A 282 -0.58 -7.41 -22.44
C GLN A 282 -0.84 -6.23 -21.50
N LYS A 283 0.21 -5.57 -20.97
CA LYS A 283 0.04 -4.52 -19.99
C LYS A 283 -0.65 -3.28 -20.58
N PRO A 284 -1.79 -2.83 -20.02
CA PRO A 284 -2.47 -1.63 -20.48
C PRO A 284 -1.60 -0.38 -20.37
N LEU A 285 -1.60 0.46 -21.40
CA LEU A 285 -0.80 1.70 -21.42
C LEU A 285 -1.17 2.68 -20.29
N GLU A 286 -2.40 2.63 -19.80
CA GLU A 286 -2.92 3.51 -18.76
C GLU A 286 -2.21 3.33 -17.43
N ILE A 287 -1.82 2.08 -17.12
CA ILE A 287 -1.08 1.71 -15.88
C ILE A 287 0.42 1.51 -16.12
N THR A 288 0.91 1.77 -17.34
CA THR A 288 2.34 1.67 -17.64
C THR A 288 3.04 2.93 -17.15
N LYS A 289 3.95 2.78 -16.17
CA LYS A 289 4.72 3.92 -15.58
C LYS A 289 5.65 4.57 -16.58
N GLN A 290 6.28 3.78 -17.45
CA GLN A 290 7.05 4.25 -18.58
C GLN A 290 6.09 4.40 -19.77
N LYS A 291 5.32 5.47 -19.78
CA LYS A 291 4.66 5.86 -21.04
C LYS A 291 5.77 6.00 -22.07
N PRO A 292 5.62 5.39 -23.28
CA PRO A 292 6.55 5.70 -24.34
C PRO A 292 6.64 7.22 -24.36
N GLU A 293 7.85 7.77 -24.13
CA GLU A 293 8.09 9.20 -24.29
C GLU A 293 7.39 9.55 -25.61
N LYS A 294 6.55 10.61 -25.57
CA LYS A 294 5.94 11.20 -26.76
C LYS A 294 6.91 10.95 -27.87
N GLU A 295 6.48 10.23 -28.93
CA GLU A 295 7.33 9.82 -30.03
C GLU A 295 8.44 10.85 -30.18
N LYS A 296 9.67 10.52 -29.75
CA LYS A 296 10.81 11.34 -30.12
C LYS A 296 10.63 11.38 -31.60
N GLN A 297 10.28 12.52 -32.16
CA GLN A 297 10.36 12.71 -33.60
C GLN A 297 11.82 12.40 -33.90
N LEU A 298 12.06 11.12 -34.16
CA LEU A 298 13.36 10.66 -34.64
C LEU A 298 13.54 11.52 -35.87
N LYS A 299 14.41 12.53 -35.74
CA LYS A 299 14.84 13.33 -36.88
C LYS A 299 15.28 12.27 -37.87
N ASN A 300 14.40 11.97 -38.84
CA ASN A 300 14.71 10.94 -39.82
C ASN A 300 15.84 11.51 -40.68
N ARG A 301 17.09 11.21 -40.26
CA ARG A 301 18.31 11.70 -40.91
C ARG A 301 18.30 11.31 -42.39
N ASN A 302 17.69 10.20 -42.76
CA ASN A 302 17.54 9.78 -44.14
C ASN A 302 16.57 10.70 -44.90
N LYS A 303 15.48 11.11 -44.28
CA LYS A 303 14.57 12.11 -44.86
C LYS A 303 15.28 13.44 -45.07
N THR A 304 15.96 13.94 -44.05
CA THR A 304 16.76 15.17 -44.12
C THR A 304 17.84 15.07 -45.21
N ARG A 305 18.50 13.91 -45.33
CA ARG A 305 19.52 13.69 -46.36
C ARG A 305 18.93 13.61 -47.74
N ALA A 306 17.79 12.94 -47.90
CA ALA A 306 17.06 12.90 -49.19
C ALA A 306 16.61 14.30 -49.64
N GLU A 307 16.10 15.11 -48.71
CA GLU A 307 15.74 16.51 -48.97
C GLU A 307 16.97 17.34 -49.44
N GLN A 308 18.11 17.19 -48.74
CA GLN A 308 19.39 17.84 -49.13
C GLN A 308 19.88 17.44 -50.51
N LEU A 309 19.60 16.23 -50.95
CA LEU A 309 19.99 15.70 -52.27
C LEU A 309 18.90 15.89 -53.33
N GLY A 310 17.77 16.51 -53.00
CA GLY A 310 16.65 16.68 -53.89
C GLY A 310 15.95 15.38 -54.33
N ILE A 311 16.11 14.32 -53.51
CA ILE A 311 15.48 13.02 -53.78
C ILE A 311 14.10 13.00 -53.14
N PRO A 312 13.00 12.77 -53.88
CA PRO A 312 11.67 12.63 -53.28
C PRO A 312 11.62 11.48 -52.28
N PHE A 313 11.05 11.73 -51.09
CA PHE A 313 10.99 10.74 -49.98
C PHE A 313 10.23 9.46 -50.37
N ASP A 314 9.30 9.55 -51.30
CA ASP A 314 8.49 8.42 -51.82
C ASP A 314 9.31 7.41 -52.62
N LYS A 315 10.50 7.78 -53.09
CA LYS A 315 11.44 6.86 -53.79
C LYS A 315 12.40 6.15 -52.85
N ILE A 316 12.34 6.43 -51.52
CA ILE A 316 13.14 5.67 -50.53
C ILE A 316 12.50 4.28 -50.36
N PRO A 317 13.28 3.19 -50.48
CA PRO A 317 12.75 1.83 -50.31
C PRO A 317 11.96 1.66 -49.02
N SER A 318 10.89 0.85 -49.08
CA SER A 318 9.98 0.61 -47.93
C SER A 318 10.66 0.07 -46.69
N GLU A 319 11.77 -0.64 -46.83
CA GLU A 319 12.61 -1.19 -45.78
C GLU A 319 13.23 -0.09 -44.89
N VAL A 320 13.50 1.07 -45.47
CA VAL A 320 14.04 2.24 -44.72
C VAL A 320 12.91 3.02 -44.04
N ARG A 321 11.64 2.90 -44.55
CA ARG A 321 10.46 3.54 -43.94
C ARG A 321 10.04 2.82 -42.64
N THR A 322 10.16 1.49 -42.60
CA THR A 322 9.77 0.70 -41.44
C THR A 322 10.71 0.79 -40.25
N ALA A 323 11.97 1.16 -40.47
CA ALA A 323 12.95 1.38 -39.40
C ALA A 323 12.72 2.72 -38.65
N ALA A 324 11.96 3.66 -39.21
CA ALA A 324 11.68 4.96 -38.64
C ALA A 324 10.35 5.02 -37.84
N THR A 325 9.58 3.92 -37.86
CA THR A 325 8.25 3.80 -37.19
C THR A 325 8.25 2.72 -36.08
N ARG A 326 9.45 2.28 -35.64
CA ARG A 326 9.58 1.36 -34.50
C ARG A 326 10.33 1.98 -33.34
#